data_bfb74b2f4f1e5220901aa08bce78bab1
#
_entry.id   bfb74b2f4f1e5220901aa08bce78bab1
#
_cell.length_a   1.000
_cell.length_b   1.000
_cell.length_c   1.000
_cell.angle_alpha   90.00
_cell.angle_beta   90.00
_cell.angle_gamma   90.00
#
_symmetry.space_group_name_H-M   'P 1'
#
loop_
_entity.id
_entity.type
_entity.pdbx_description
1 polymer ?
#
loop_
_entity_poly.entity_id
_entity_poly.type
_entity_poly.pdbx_seq_one_letter_code
_entity_poly.pdbx_strand_id
1 'polypeptide(L)'
;MTQRASPVSFAGPKRFMKPGISIEELPHIDLIVISHNHYDHLDRLTLEKIYQKQEDQPPKIFVPLRQKKWFEGLDITNVVEMDWWEEQEFEVWKIHAVPVQHWSSRSLWDRNQVLWAGWVLEHPKFRFFFAGDTGYSKDFINLGKKFDGFDLAAIPIGAYEPRWFMKQSH
;
A
#
# COMPACT_ATOMS: atom_id res chain seq x y z
N MET A 1 2.90 11.41 -9.08
CA MET A 1 1.56 11.03 -8.58
C MET A 1 0.50 11.78 -9.36
N THR A 2 -0.59 11.10 -9.71
CA THR A 2 -1.70 11.71 -10.47
C THR A 2 -2.45 12.75 -9.64
N GLN A 3 -3.11 13.70 -10.32
CA GLN A 3 -3.93 14.71 -9.64
C GLN A 3 -5.25 14.16 -9.11
N ARG A 4 -5.70 13.02 -9.63
CA ARG A 4 -6.99 12.40 -9.28
C ARG A 4 -6.82 10.93 -8.96
N ALA A 5 -7.54 10.48 -7.93
CA ALA A 5 -7.75 9.07 -7.63
C ALA A 5 -8.79 8.50 -8.62
N SER A 6 -8.37 8.25 -9.85
CA SER A 6 -9.29 7.90 -10.95
C SER A 6 -8.54 7.27 -12.12
N PRO A 7 -9.19 6.39 -12.90
CA PRO A 7 -8.64 5.88 -14.16
C PRO A 7 -8.56 6.95 -15.27
N VAL A 8 -9.24 8.09 -15.09
CA VAL A 8 -9.30 9.18 -16.07
C VAL A 8 -8.90 10.51 -15.45
N SER A 9 -8.30 11.39 -16.25
CA SER A 9 -7.77 12.67 -15.77
C SER A 9 -8.83 13.75 -15.49
N PHE A 10 -10.02 13.62 -16.09
CA PHE A 10 -11.07 14.64 -16.04
C PHE A 10 -12.14 14.39 -14.96
N ALA A 11 -12.23 13.18 -14.40
CA ALA A 11 -13.25 12.80 -13.41
C ALA A 11 -12.64 12.12 -12.19
N GLY A 12 -13.41 12.02 -11.09
CA GLY A 12 -13.00 11.40 -9.82
C GLY A 12 -12.38 12.38 -8.81
N PRO A 13 -12.16 11.93 -7.57
CA PRO A 13 -11.63 12.76 -6.48
C PRO A 13 -10.31 13.44 -6.85
N LYS A 14 -10.24 14.74 -6.60
CA LYS A 14 -9.03 15.53 -6.87
C LYS A 14 -8.20 15.66 -5.59
N ARG A 15 -6.90 15.52 -5.74
CA ARG A 15 -5.94 15.81 -4.65
C ARG A 15 -5.98 17.30 -4.30
N PHE A 16 -6.10 17.62 -3.02
CA PHE A 16 -6.06 19.00 -2.53
C PHE A 16 -4.65 19.55 -2.39
N MET A 17 -3.74 18.71 -1.87
CA MET A 17 -2.35 19.08 -1.64
C MET A 17 -1.43 18.45 -2.69
N LYS A 18 -0.36 19.13 -3.05
CA LYS A 18 0.71 18.52 -3.84
C LYS A 18 1.38 17.40 -3.03
N PRO A 19 1.98 16.39 -3.68
CA PRO A 19 2.87 15.46 -2.99
C PRO A 19 3.94 16.22 -2.22
N GLY A 20 4.30 15.74 -1.04
CA GLY A 20 5.33 16.35 -0.20
C GLY A 20 6.72 16.32 -0.85
N ILE A 21 6.96 15.36 -1.76
CA ILE A 21 8.19 15.24 -2.55
C ILE A 21 7.81 14.89 -4.00
N SER A 22 8.51 15.44 -4.97
CA SER A 22 8.32 15.11 -6.38
C SER A 22 8.99 13.78 -6.74
N ILE A 23 8.63 13.18 -7.87
CA ILE A 23 9.28 11.95 -8.35
C ILE A 23 10.76 12.18 -8.62
N GLU A 24 11.09 13.38 -9.15
CA GLU A 24 12.45 13.78 -9.50
C GLU A 24 13.35 13.89 -8.27
N GLU A 25 12.78 14.35 -7.13
CA GLU A 25 13.48 14.52 -5.85
C GLU A 25 13.52 13.25 -4.99
N LEU A 26 12.76 12.19 -5.35
CA LEU A 26 12.81 10.92 -4.61
C LEU A 26 14.25 10.37 -4.58
N PRO A 27 14.74 9.91 -3.43
CA PRO A 27 15.98 9.11 -3.37
C PRO A 27 15.80 7.81 -4.15
N HIS A 28 16.85 6.99 -4.22
CA HIS A 28 16.72 5.62 -4.69
C HIS A 28 15.71 4.87 -3.82
N ILE A 29 14.82 4.12 -4.45
CA ILE A 29 13.79 3.32 -3.78
C ILE A 29 14.10 1.84 -4.00
N ASP A 30 14.42 1.13 -2.94
CA ASP A 30 14.74 -0.30 -2.98
C ASP A 30 13.47 -1.16 -2.89
N LEU A 31 12.48 -0.67 -2.14
CA LEU A 31 11.27 -1.40 -1.76
C LEU A 31 10.03 -0.52 -1.87
N ILE A 32 8.95 -1.09 -2.40
CA ILE A 32 7.61 -0.50 -2.40
C ILE A 32 6.65 -1.51 -1.78
N VAL A 33 5.84 -1.08 -0.81
CA VAL A 33 4.69 -1.84 -0.32
C VAL A 33 3.40 -1.15 -0.76
N ILE A 34 2.41 -1.91 -1.22
CA ILE A 34 1.10 -1.41 -1.65
C ILE A 34 0.04 -2.03 -0.75
N SER A 35 -0.74 -1.20 -0.06
CA SER A 35 -1.74 -1.68 0.89
C SER A 35 -2.96 -2.30 0.20
N HIS A 36 -3.45 -1.69 -0.87
CA HIS A 36 -4.61 -2.16 -1.61
C HIS A 36 -4.72 -1.49 -2.99
N ASN A 37 -5.74 -1.84 -3.76
CA ASN A 37 -5.84 -1.48 -5.17
C ASN A 37 -6.65 -0.21 -5.49
N HIS A 38 -7.10 0.59 -4.51
CA HIS A 38 -7.77 1.85 -4.81
C HIS A 38 -6.85 2.80 -5.59
N TYR A 39 -7.44 3.71 -6.37
CA TYR A 39 -6.71 4.58 -7.31
C TYR A 39 -5.78 5.58 -6.63
N ASP A 40 -6.00 5.92 -5.38
CA ASP A 40 -5.16 6.81 -4.56
C ASP A 40 -3.99 6.07 -3.88
N HIS A 41 -4.04 4.73 -3.82
CA HIS A 41 -3.00 3.88 -3.24
C HIS A 41 -2.18 3.13 -4.30
N LEU A 42 -2.81 2.67 -5.38
CA LEU A 42 -2.14 2.02 -6.51
C LEU A 42 -2.21 2.93 -7.75
N ASP A 43 -1.27 3.86 -7.84
CA ASP A 43 -1.18 4.82 -8.93
C ASP A 43 -0.17 4.35 -9.99
N ARG A 44 -0.72 3.92 -11.15
CA ARG A 44 0.05 3.40 -12.28
C ARG A 44 1.15 4.34 -12.74
N LEU A 45 0.83 5.60 -12.98
CA LEU A 45 1.80 6.57 -13.51
C LEU A 45 2.94 6.86 -12.52
N THR A 46 2.66 6.81 -11.22
CA THR A 46 3.70 6.95 -10.19
C THR A 46 4.68 5.77 -10.25
N LEU A 47 4.17 4.55 -10.33
CA LEU A 47 5.00 3.35 -10.40
C LEU A 47 5.84 3.32 -11.68
N GLU A 48 5.23 3.56 -12.83
CA GLU A 48 5.94 3.63 -14.12
C GLU A 48 7.08 4.66 -14.09
N LYS A 49 6.84 5.85 -13.53
CA LYS A 49 7.87 6.88 -13.41
C LYS A 49 9.00 6.51 -12.44
N ILE A 50 8.69 5.86 -11.32
CA ILE A 50 9.72 5.37 -10.39
C ILE A 50 10.58 4.31 -11.08
N TYR A 51 9.97 3.36 -11.78
CA TYR A 51 10.68 2.34 -12.53
C TYR A 51 11.56 2.94 -13.63
N GLN A 52 11.06 3.90 -14.41
CA GLN A 52 11.83 4.59 -15.44
C GLN A 52 13.02 5.37 -14.86
N LYS A 53 12.84 6.00 -13.69
CA LYS A 53 13.90 6.78 -13.04
C LYS A 53 15.07 5.90 -12.58
N GLN A 54 14.84 4.63 -12.27
CA GLN A 54 15.82 3.70 -11.73
C GLN A 54 15.77 2.33 -12.43
N GLU A 55 15.74 2.35 -13.78
CA GLU A 55 15.62 1.15 -14.61
C GLU A 55 16.74 0.13 -14.42
N ASP A 56 17.94 0.57 -14.09
CA ASP A 56 19.09 -0.30 -13.81
C ASP A 56 18.94 -1.07 -12.49
N GLN A 57 18.22 -0.52 -11.52
CA GLN A 57 17.96 -1.12 -10.21
C GLN A 57 16.51 -0.84 -9.78
N PRO A 58 15.53 -1.46 -10.43
CA PRO A 58 14.13 -1.21 -10.14
C PRO A 58 13.73 -1.76 -8.76
N PRO A 59 12.83 -1.07 -8.05
CA PRO A 59 12.41 -1.49 -6.72
C PRO A 59 11.70 -2.83 -6.74
N LYS A 60 11.82 -3.59 -5.66
CA LYS A 60 10.97 -4.74 -5.41
C LYS A 60 9.64 -4.27 -4.86
N ILE A 61 8.53 -4.76 -5.42
CA ILE A 61 7.18 -4.37 -5.01
C ILE A 61 6.51 -5.53 -4.29
N PHE A 62 6.03 -5.29 -3.08
CA PHE A 62 5.19 -6.23 -2.34
C PHE A 62 3.74 -5.78 -2.38
N VAL A 63 2.86 -6.71 -2.71
CA VAL A 63 1.43 -6.46 -2.92
C VAL A 63 0.59 -7.54 -2.23
N PRO A 64 -0.67 -7.25 -1.85
CA PRO A 64 -1.58 -8.25 -1.36
C PRO A 64 -1.95 -9.29 -2.42
N LEU A 65 -2.40 -10.44 -1.96
CA LEU A 65 -2.78 -11.59 -2.79
C LEU A 65 -3.75 -11.19 -3.93
N ARG A 66 -3.52 -11.74 -5.12
CA ARG A 66 -4.22 -11.48 -6.39
C ARG A 66 -3.98 -10.09 -7.00
N GLN A 67 -3.10 -9.27 -6.42
CA GLN A 67 -2.78 -7.94 -6.95
C GLN A 67 -1.74 -8.01 -8.08
N LYS A 68 -0.89 -9.04 -8.11
CA LYS A 68 0.19 -9.19 -9.11
C LYS A 68 -0.33 -9.17 -10.55
N LYS A 69 -1.51 -9.74 -10.80
CA LYS A 69 -2.15 -9.73 -12.12
C LYS A 69 -2.34 -8.33 -12.71
N TRP A 70 -2.50 -7.30 -11.87
CA TRP A 70 -2.65 -5.92 -12.32
C TRP A 70 -1.38 -5.38 -12.99
N PHE A 71 -0.23 -5.96 -12.67
CA PHE A 71 1.07 -5.58 -13.24
C PHE A 71 1.37 -6.27 -14.58
N GLU A 72 0.56 -7.26 -14.98
CA GLU A 72 0.70 -7.91 -16.28
C GLU A 72 0.49 -6.88 -17.41
N GLY A 73 1.44 -6.83 -18.34
CA GLY A 73 1.46 -5.85 -19.43
C GLY A 73 2.02 -4.48 -19.07
N LEU A 74 2.55 -4.32 -17.84
CA LEU A 74 3.42 -3.21 -17.46
C LEU A 74 4.87 -3.72 -17.47
N ASP A 75 5.82 -2.83 -17.76
CA ASP A 75 7.26 -3.15 -17.64
C ASP A 75 7.73 -3.17 -16.18
N ILE A 76 6.90 -3.77 -15.30
CA ILE A 76 7.11 -3.87 -13.85
C ILE A 76 7.05 -5.35 -13.48
N THR A 77 8.19 -6.00 -13.36
CA THR A 77 8.29 -7.46 -13.20
C THR A 77 8.64 -7.91 -11.79
N ASN A 78 9.27 -7.06 -10.99
CA ASN A 78 9.77 -7.43 -9.65
C ASN A 78 8.67 -7.32 -8.58
N VAL A 79 7.57 -8.07 -8.73
CA VAL A 79 6.38 -8.03 -7.90
C VAL A 79 6.19 -9.34 -7.15
N VAL A 80 6.04 -9.25 -5.83
CA VAL A 80 5.77 -10.38 -4.91
C VAL A 80 4.39 -10.22 -4.31
N GLU A 81 3.53 -11.22 -4.48
CA GLU A 81 2.25 -11.31 -3.78
C GLU A 81 2.40 -11.97 -2.42
N MET A 82 1.63 -11.50 -1.45
CA MET A 82 1.61 -12.05 -0.10
C MET A 82 0.18 -12.12 0.45
N ASP A 83 -0.12 -13.22 1.15
CA ASP A 83 -1.34 -13.36 1.95
C ASP A 83 -1.12 -12.80 3.37
N TRP A 84 -2.20 -12.57 4.11
CA TRP A 84 -2.11 -12.17 5.51
C TRP A 84 -1.28 -13.15 6.34
N TRP A 85 -0.42 -12.60 7.17
CA TRP A 85 0.51 -13.31 8.05
C TRP A 85 1.67 -14.00 7.34
N GLU A 86 1.79 -13.86 6.02
CA GLU A 86 3.01 -14.26 5.32
C GLU A 86 4.14 -13.27 5.58
N GLU A 87 5.35 -13.80 5.56
CA GLU A 87 6.59 -13.04 5.67
C GLU A 87 7.53 -13.36 4.51
N GLN A 88 8.30 -12.36 4.11
CA GLN A 88 9.33 -12.47 3.09
C GLN A 88 10.58 -11.72 3.54
N GLU A 89 11.73 -12.28 3.27
CA GLU A 89 13.00 -11.60 3.48
C GLU A 89 13.33 -10.68 2.29
N PHE A 90 13.81 -9.50 2.61
CA PHE A 90 14.36 -8.56 1.66
C PHE A 90 15.58 -7.88 2.30
N GLU A 91 16.76 -8.29 1.86
CA GLU A 91 18.04 -7.89 2.45
C GLU A 91 18.08 -8.17 3.95
N VAL A 92 18.19 -7.11 4.77
CA VAL A 92 18.21 -7.21 6.25
C VAL A 92 16.81 -7.07 6.87
N TRP A 93 15.78 -6.87 6.03
CA TRP A 93 14.40 -6.66 6.45
C TRP A 93 13.57 -7.94 6.33
N LYS A 94 12.64 -8.11 7.24
CA LYS A 94 11.51 -9.02 7.07
C LYS A 94 10.26 -8.19 6.77
N ILE A 95 9.59 -8.53 5.70
CA ILE A 95 8.37 -7.87 5.22
C ILE A 95 7.20 -8.77 5.56
N HIS A 96 6.26 -8.28 6.38
CA HIS A 96 5.07 -9.03 6.75
C HIS A 96 3.85 -8.35 6.18
N ALA A 97 2.99 -9.11 5.48
CA ALA A 97 1.65 -8.69 5.15
C ALA A 97 0.72 -9.00 6.33
N VAL A 98 -0.05 -8.02 6.78
CA VAL A 98 -0.89 -8.17 7.96
C VAL A 98 -2.33 -7.73 7.71
N PRO A 99 -3.33 -8.36 8.37
CA PRO A 99 -4.72 -7.98 8.19
C PRO A 99 -4.99 -6.57 8.74
N VAL A 100 -5.82 -5.85 8.01
CA VAL A 100 -6.41 -4.57 8.41
C VAL A 100 -7.87 -4.54 7.94
N GLN A 101 -8.68 -3.68 8.55
CA GLN A 101 -10.10 -3.60 8.25
C GLN A 101 -10.38 -2.59 7.14
N HIS A 102 -10.32 -3.07 5.90
CA HIS A 102 -10.59 -2.27 4.71
C HIS A 102 -11.29 -3.10 3.63
N TRP A 103 -11.15 -2.73 2.39
CA TRP A 103 -11.69 -3.40 1.22
C TRP A 103 -10.89 -3.03 -0.04
N SER A 104 -11.16 -3.71 -1.15
CA SER A 104 -10.50 -3.45 -2.43
C SER A 104 -11.52 -3.32 -3.56
N SER A 105 -11.28 -2.43 -4.50
CA SER A 105 -11.99 -2.31 -5.78
C SER A 105 -11.31 -1.32 -6.72
N ARG A 106 -11.37 -1.58 -8.03
CA ARG A 106 -11.02 -0.62 -9.10
C ARG A 106 -12.11 -0.48 -10.15
N SER A 107 -13.17 -1.28 -10.05
CA SER A 107 -14.32 -1.25 -10.95
C SER A 107 -15.61 -1.50 -10.17
N LEU A 108 -16.75 -1.44 -10.85
CA LEU A 108 -18.05 -1.73 -10.24
C LEU A 108 -18.25 -3.22 -9.91
N TRP A 109 -17.38 -4.10 -10.41
CA TRP A 109 -17.59 -5.56 -10.41
C TRP A 109 -16.52 -6.35 -9.68
N ASP A 110 -15.45 -5.71 -9.20
CA ASP A 110 -14.27 -6.37 -8.63
C ASP A 110 -14.09 -6.16 -7.13
N ARG A 111 -15.15 -5.74 -6.44
CA ARG A 111 -15.08 -5.51 -4.99
C ARG A 111 -14.62 -6.76 -4.25
N ASN A 112 -13.56 -6.61 -3.43
CA ASN A 112 -12.96 -7.67 -2.62
C ASN A 112 -12.47 -8.90 -3.41
N GLN A 113 -12.20 -8.76 -4.70
CA GLN A 113 -11.58 -9.83 -5.50
C GLN A 113 -10.06 -9.89 -5.34
N VAL A 114 -9.47 -8.81 -4.87
CA VAL A 114 -8.06 -8.69 -4.51
C VAL A 114 -7.96 -8.46 -3.01
N LEU A 115 -6.96 -9.01 -2.37
CA LEU A 115 -6.73 -8.79 -0.94
C LEU A 115 -6.25 -7.35 -0.69
N TRP A 116 -6.31 -6.90 0.54
CA TRP A 116 -5.70 -5.68 1.08
C TRP A 116 -4.88 -6.03 2.32
N ALA A 117 -3.89 -5.22 2.66
CA ALA A 117 -3.00 -5.50 3.78
C ALA A 117 -2.43 -4.22 4.39
N GLY A 118 -2.16 -4.25 5.66
CA GLY A 118 -1.12 -3.45 6.27
C GLY A 118 0.23 -4.15 6.12
N TRP A 119 1.31 -3.44 6.38
CA TRP A 119 2.67 -3.95 6.24
C TRP A 119 3.47 -3.70 7.50
N VAL A 120 4.18 -4.72 7.98
CA VAL A 120 5.21 -4.55 9.00
C VAL A 120 6.56 -4.78 8.34
N LEU A 121 7.42 -3.78 8.42
CA LEU A 121 8.81 -3.84 7.98
C LEU A 121 9.68 -3.98 9.24
N GLU A 122 10.24 -5.15 9.44
CA GLU A 122 11.02 -5.50 10.62
C GLU A 122 12.51 -5.57 10.26
N HIS A 123 13.29 -4.72 10.91
CA HIS A 123 14.74 -4.72 10.92
C HIS A 123 15.22 -5.13 12.32
N PRO A 124 16.42 -5.70 12.53
CA PRO A 124 16.92 -6.07 13.87
C PRO A 124 16.91 -4.95 14.91
N LYS A 125 16.87 -3.69 14.48
CA LYS A 125 16.91 -2.50 15.36
C LYS A 125 15.73 -1.55 15.20
N PHE A 126 14.76 -1.87 14.33
CA PHE A 126 13.68 -0.93 14.02
C PHE A 126 12.50 -1.67 13.42
N ARG A 127 11.29 -1.35 13.87
CA ARG A 127 10.06 -1.94 13.34
C ARG A 127 9.07 -0.86 12.94
N PHE A 128 8.71 -0.86 11.67
CA PHE A 128 7.76 0.10 11.10
C PHE A 128 6.45 -0.60 10.73
N PHE A 129 5.33 -0.01 11.14
CA PHE A 129 4.00 -0.44 10.72
C PHE A 129 3.36 0.59 9.79
N PHE A 130 2.99 0.17 8.59
CA PHE A 130 2.18 0.93 7.64
C PHE A 130 0.80 0.30 7.55
N ALA A 131 -0.21 0.97 8.09
CA ALA A 131 -1.58 0.44 8.15
C ALA A 131 -2.29 0.47 6.79
N GLY A 132 -1.90 1.35 5.86
CA GLY A 132 -2.74 1.68 4.72
C GLY A 132 -4.03 2.34 5.18
N ASP A 133 -5.12 2.14 4.44
CA ASP A 133 -6.46 2.53 4.91
C ASP A 133 -7.04 1.42 5.77
N THR A 134 -7.62 1.80 6.91
CA THR A 134 -8.22 0.83 7.83
C THR A 134 -9.16 1.48 8.83
N GLY A 135 -10.27 0.80 9.13
CA GLY A 135 -11.03 1.03 10.34
C GLY A 135 -10.32 0.38 11.55
N TYR A 136 -10.78 0.72 12.75
CA TYR A 136 -10.30 0.06 13.97
C TYR A 136 -10.90 -1.34 14.12
N SER A 137 -10.05 -2.35 14.29
CA SER A 137 -10.44 -3.74 14.45
C SER A 137 -9.61 -4.47 15.52
N LYS A 138 -9.98 -5.73 15.77
CA LYS A 138 -9.22 -6.62 16.65
C LYS A 138 -7.81 -6.93 16.12
N ASP A 139 -7.56 -6.67 14.85
CA ASP A 139 -6.26 -6.92 14.21
C ASP A 139 -5.16 -6.10 14.87
N PHE A 140 -5.46 -4.86 15.31
CA PHE A 140 -4.49 -4.04 16.06
C PHE A 140 -4.04 -4.70 17.37
N ILE A 141 -4.94 -5.38 18.07
CA ILE A 141 -4.60 -6.14 19.29
C ILE A 141 -3.71 -7.34 18.94
N ASN A 142 -4.03 -8.04 17.86
CA ASN A 142 -3.27 -9.20 17.39
C ASN A 142 -1.87 -8.79 16.91
N LEU A 143 -1.77 -7.66 16.21
CA LEU A 143 -0.50 -7.07 15.79
C LEU A 143 0.38 -6.71 17.00
N GLY A 144 -0.20 -6.02 17.99
CA GLY A 144 0.53 -5.68 19.22
C GLY A 144 1.07 -6.91 19.96
N LYS A 145 0.27 -8.00 20.03
CA LYS A 145 0.72 -9.26 20.64
C LYS A 145 1.80 -9.96 19.82
N LYS A 146 1.71 -9.95 18.50
CA LYS A 146 2.65 -10.65 17.61
C LYS A 146 4.01 -9.95 17.55
N PHE A 147 4.00 -8.62 17.47
CA PHE A 147 5.19 -7.82 17.23
C PHE A 147 5.76 -7.10 18.47
N ASP A 148 5.07 -7.19 19.61
CA ASP A 148 5.48 -6.52 20.86
C ASP A 148 5.75 -5.00 20.69
N GLY A 149 4.97 -4.36 19.80
CA GLY A 149 5.03 -2.92 19.51
C GLY A 149 5.82 -2.55 18.25
N PHE A 150 5.83 -1.26 17.96
CA PHE A 150 6.44 -0.66 16.77
C PHE A 150 7.20 0.62 17.17
N ASP A 151 8.36 0.84 16.55
CA ASP A 151 9.12 2.09 16.73
C ASP A 151 8.47 3.26 16.01
N LEU A 152 7.80 2.98 14.87
CA LEU A 152 7.05 3.95 14.10
C LEU A 152 5.82 3.28 13.48
N ALA A 153 4.70 4.01 13.47
CA ALA A 153 3.48 3.57 12.79
C ALA A 153 2.87 4.69 11.96
N ALA A 154 2.58 4.40 10.69
CA ALA A 154 1.78 5.26 9.82
C ALA A 154 0.34 4.77 9.82
N ILE A 155 -0.53 5.50 10.51
CA ILE A 155 -1.95 5.14 10.70
C ILE A 155 -2.82 6.22 10.06
N PRO A 156 -3.88 5.86 9.30
CA PRO A 156 -4.79 6.83 8.71
C PRO A 156 -5.57 7.58 9.79
N ILE A 157 -5.73 8.88 9.60
CA ILE A 157 -6.48 9.77 10.50
C ILE A 157 -7.57 10.56 9.78
N GLY A 158 -7.80 10.28 8.51
CA GLY A 158 -8.80 10.95 7.65
C GLY A 158 -9.97 10.04 7.27
N ALA A 159 -10.91 10.60 6.52
CA ALA A 159 -12.03 9.89 5.91
C ALA A 159 -12.95 9.15 6.91
N TYR A 160 -13.04 9.60 8.15
CA TYR A 160 -13.83 8.95 9.21
C TYR A 160 -15.31 9.40 9.25
N GLU A 161 -15.67 10.44 8.52
CA GLU A 161 -17.05 10.93 8.44
C GLU A 161 -17.69 10.63 7.06
N PRO A 162 -19.02 10.36 7.01
CA PRO A 162 -19.92 10.16 8.14
C PRO A 162 -19.67 8.83 8.85
N ARG A 163 -19.48 8.87 10.17
CA ARG A 163 -19.02 7.74 10.98
C ARG A 163 -19.89 6.49 10.86
N TRP A 164 -21.19 6.62 10.71
CA TRP A 164 -22.11 5.48 10.55
C TRP A 164 -21.80 4.63 9.32
N PHE A 165 -21.21 5.23 8.29
CA PHE A 165 -20.79 4.58 7.06
C PHE A 165 -19.30 4.21 7.07
N MET A 166 -18.45 5.17 7.47
CA MET A 166 -17.00 5.07 7.32
C MET A 166 -16.34 4.15 8.36
N LYS A 167 -16.90 3.99 9.56
CA LYS A 167 -16.31 3.22 10.68
C LYS A 167 -15.93 1.77 10.37
N GLN A 168 -16.39 1.22 9.24
CA GLN A 168 -16.06 -0.15 8.82
C GLN A 168 -14.81 -0.22 7.94
N SER A 169 -14.30 0.93 7.51
CA SER A 169 -13.18 0.98 6.56
C SER A 169 -12.17 2.09 6.86
N HIS A 170 -12.51 3.01 7.78
CA HIS A 170 -11.67 4.13 8.22
C HIS A 170 -11.87 4.45 9.70
#